data_886449eb78deb2c162759ac3bd0f6c24
#
_entry.id   886449eb78deb2c162759ac3bd0f6c24
#
_cell.length_a   1.000
_cell.length_b   1.000
_cell.length_c   1.000
_cell.angle_alpha   90.00
_cell.angle_beta   90.00
_cell.angle_gamma   90.00
#
_symmetry.space_group_name_H-M   'P 1'
#
loop_
_entity.id
_entity.type
_entity.pdbx_description
1 polymer ?
#
loop_
_entity_poly.entity_id
_entity_poly.type
_entity_poly.pdbx_seq_one_letter_code
_entity_poly.pdbx_strand_id
1 'polypeptide(L)'
;YWFRWGAAWTWFTGIILLYVIFWSGSLSMGESAGNAMFAAETEVTMWSHIMLLFTFLAVFIYDFLYKKVKFGFTCPIAKNLRLVTITSFILIGCVAYCMKFCAGFDYRAMNIHIGAMFGTMMAFNVWFRIWPAQQKIIKAIKDGEAPDGDLVALAGLRSKHNTYMSVPLLWTMINEHTTVFAGGNYGISESTNWLVLMVIIALGWHIVFQLYKKSAKI
;
A
#
# COMPACT_ATOMS: atom_id res chain seq x y z
N TYR A 1 -19.03 -8.14 -10.94
CA TYR A 1 -18.19 -9.25 -11.46
C TYR A 1 -16.88 -8.72 -12.03
N TRP A 2 -16.89 -7.80 -12.97
CA TRP A 2 -15.73 -7.23 -13.66
C TRP A 2 -14.75 -6.52 -12.74
N PHE A 3 -15.23 -5.71 -11.80
CA PHE A 3 -14.39 -4.95 -10.86
C PHE A 3 -13.42 -5.82 -10.07
N ARG A 4 -13.88 -6.97 -9.60
CA ARG A 4 -13.04 -7.92 -8.85
C ARG A 4 -11.91 -8.50 -9.71
N TRP A 5 -12.25 -8.94 -10.94
CA TRP A 5 -11.27 -9.49 -11.85
C TRP A 5 -10.29 -8.44 -12.36
N GLY A 6 -10.77 -7.22 -12.63
CA GLY A 6 -9.90 -6.09 -12.97
C GLY A 6 -8.85 -5.85 -11.88
N ALA A 7 -9.25 -5.80 -10.60
CA ALA A 7 -8.32 -5.65 -9.49
C ALA A 7 -7.30 -6.79 -9.40
N ALA A 8 -7.72 -8.05 -9.64
CA ALA A 8 -6.82 -9.19 -9.63
C ALA A 8 -5.78 -9.16 -10.75
N TRP A 9 -6.22 -8.88 -11.98
CA TRP A 9 -5.33 -8.81 -13.13
C TRP A 9 -4.34 -7.65 -13.01
N THR A 10 -4.79 -6.49 -12.56
CA THR A 10 -3.90 -5.34 -12.31
C THR A 10 -2.83 -5.68 -11.27
N TRP A 11 -3.22 -6.34 -10.17
CA TRP A 11 -2.28 -6.77 -9.15
C TRP A 11 -1.29 -7.82 -9.68
N PHE A 12 -1.77 -8.82 -10.39
CA PHE A 12 -0.93 -9.90 -10.93
C PHE A 12 0.09 -9.38 -11.95
N THR A 13 -0.35 -8.54 -12.90
CA THR A 13 0.55 -7.91 -13.88
C THR A 13 1.53 -6.98 -13.21
N GLY A 14 1.12 -6.27 -12.15
CA GLY A 14 2.00 -5.44 -11.33
C GLY A 14 3.12 -6.23 -10.64
N ILE A 15 2.83 -7.43 -10.11
CA ILE A 15 3.86 -8.32 -9.54
C ILE A 15 4.85 -8.77 -10.62
N ILE A 16 4.36 -9.16 -11.80
CA ILE A 16 5.23 -9.58 -12.91
C ILE A 16 6.17 -8.43 -13.31
N LEU A 17 5.64 -7.22 -13.45
CA LEU A 17 6.44 -6.04 -13.77
C LEU A 17 7.47 -5.73 -12.68
N LEU A 18 7.07 -5.78 -11.41
CA LEU A 18 7.98 -5.59 -10.29
C LEU A 18 9.15 -6.59 -10.34
N TYR A 19 8.84 -7.86 -10.59
CA TYR A 19 9.85 -8.90 -10.73
C TYR A 19 10.78 -8.64 -11.93
N VAL A 20 10.21 -8.40 -13.11
CA VAL A 20 11.01 -8.22 -14.34
C VAL A 20 11.91 -7.00 -14.27
N ILE A 21 11.43 -5.88 -13.74
CA ILE A 21 12.17 -4.62 -13.75
C ILE A 21 13.19 -4.54 -12.61
N PHE A 22 12.81 -4.99 -11.41
CA PHE A 22 13.62 -4.77 -10.21
C PHE A 22 14.35 -6.02 -9.70
N TRP A 23 13.81 -7.22 -9.92
CA TRP A 23 14.32 -8.43 -9.28
C TRP A 23 14.98 -9.43 -10.23
N SER A 24 14.58 -9.48 -11.51
CA SER A 24 15.14 -10.48 -12.44
C SER A 24 16.64 -10.32 -12.64
N GLY A 25 17.14 -9.09 -12.71
CA GLY A 25 18.55 -8.79 -12.81
C GLY A 25 19.32 -9.02 -11.51
N SER A 26 18.68 -8.73 -10.37
CA SER A 26 19.30 -8.82 -9.04
C SER A 26 19.41 -10.26 -8.53
N LEU A 27 18.51 -11.15 -8.95
CA LEU A 27 18.51 -12.56 -8.54
C LEU A 27 19.43 -13.44 -9.39
N SER A 28 19.76 -13.02 -10.62
CA SER A 28 20.45 -13.89 -11.58
C SER A 28 21.96 -13.87 -11.46
N MET A 29 22.59 -12.85 -10.88
CA MET A 29 24.06 -12.76 -10.84
C MET A 29 24.56 -11.84 -9.75
N GLY A 30 25.57 -12.24 -9.01
CA GLY A 30 26.34 -11.41 -8.07
C GLY A 30 27.13 -10.25 -8.70
N GLU A 31 26.81 -9.85 -9.91
CA GLU A 31 27.30 -8.65 -10.53
C GLU A 31 26.21 -7.59 -10.47
N SER A 32 26.61 -6.37 -10.12
CA SER A 32 25.79 -5.19 -10.12
C SER A 32 24.95 -5.10 -11.39
N ALA A 33 23.81 -5.76 -11.40
CA ALA A 33 22.77 -5.46 -12.34
C ALA A 33 22.58 -3.96 -12.25
N GLY A 34 22.82 -3.20 -13.30
CA GLY A 34 22.79 -1.74 -13.38
C GLY A 34 21.47 -1.25 -12.82
N ASN A 35 21.46 -0.94 -11.57
CA ASN A 35 20.53 -1.53 -10.66
C ASN A 35 19.46 -0.51 -10.38
N ALA A 36 18.34 -0.65 -11.10
CA ALA A 36 17.09 0.00 -10.70
C ALA A 36 16.68 -0.34 -9.25
N MET A 37 17.28 -1.39 -8.65
CA MET A 37 16.90 -1.92 -7.34
C MET A 37 17.69 -1.30 -6.19
N PHE A 38 19.02 -1.19 -6.35
CA PHE A 38 19.90 -0.82 -5.24
C PHE A 38 20.58 0.52 -5.50
N ALA A 39 20.92 1.23 -4.42
CA ALA A 39 21.82 2.37 -4.50
C ALA A 39 23.20 1.90 -5.01
N ALA A 40 23.96 2.83 -5.65
CA ALA A 40 25.28 2.52 -6.15
C ALA A 40 26.12 1.85 -5.06
N GLU A 41 26.85 0.79 -5.41
CA GLU A 41 27.72 0.03 -4.52
C GLU A 41 27.01 -0.78 -3.39
N THR A 42 25.70 -0.90 -3.42
CA THR A 42 24.96 -1.71 -2.43
C THR A 42 24.77 -3.13 -2.94
N GLU A 43 25.16 -4.12 -2.14
CA GLU A 43 24.94 -5.53 -2.44
C GLU A 43 23.56 -6.00 -1.98
N VAL A 44 23.07 -7.06 -2.64
CA VAL A 44 21.85 -7.75 -2.23
C VAL A 44 22.08 -8.42 -0.88
N THR A 45 21.28 -8.06 0.11
CA THR A 45 21.36 -8.60 1.46
C THR A 45 20.17 -9.48 1.78
N MET A 46 20.24 -10.23 2.86
CA MET A 46 19.08 -10.94 3.41
C MET A 46 17.89 -9.99 3.69
N TRP A 47 18.18 -8.75 4.11
CA TRP A 47 17.17 -7.73 4.35
C TRP A 47 16.41 -7.32 3.08
N SER A 48 17.07 -7.33 1.93
CA SER A 48 16.44 -7.05 0.63
C SER A 48 15.33 -8.07 0.34
N HIS A 49 15.59 -9.36 0.56
CA HIS A 49 14.60 -10.43 0.39
C HIS A 49 13.49 -10.36 1.43
N ILE A 50 13.83 -10.02 2.69
CA ILE A 50 12.84 -9.84 3.76
C ILE A 50 11.89 -8.69 3.40
N MET A 51 12.40 -7.55 2.90
CA MET A 51 11.58 -6.41 2.52
C MET A 51 10.71 -6.70 1.29
N LEU A 52 11.21 -7.48 0.32
CA LEU A 52 10.38 -7.96 -0.78
C LEU A 52 9.20 -8.78 -0.27
N LEU A 53 9.47 -9.77 0.57
CA LEU A 53 8.43 -10.62 1.13
C LEU A 53 7.46 -9.79 1.98
N PHE A 54 7.97 -8.86 2.78
CA PHE A 54 7.18 -7.97 3.60
C PHE A 54 6.24 -7.08 2.78
N THR A 55 6.63 -6.64 1.59
CA THR A 55 5.80 -5.87 0.65
C THR A 55 4.44 -6.56 0.42
N PHE A 56 4.43 -7.88 0.33
CA PHE A 56 3.19 -8.66 0.12
C PHE A 56 2.54 -9.11 1.42
N LEU A 57 3.31 -9.41 2.46
CA LEU A 57 2.79 -9.89 3.74
C LEU A 57 2.25 -8.79 4.65
N ALA A 58 2.64 -7.54 4.45
CA ALA A 58 2.14 -6.39 5.23
C ALA A 58 0.60 -6.27 5.23
N VAL A 59 -0.06 -6.84 4.23
CA VAL A 59 -1.53 -6.88 4.15
C VAL A 59 -2.17 -7.58 5.34
N PHE A 60 -1.52 -8.58 5.93
CA PHE A 60 -2.05 -9.28 7.10
C PHE A 60 -1.97 -8.41 8.36
N ILE A 61 -0.90 -7.63 8.51
CA ILE A 61 -0.78 -6.64 9.59
C ILE A 61 -1.86 -5.57 9.43
N TYR A 62 -2.01 -5.03 8.21
CA TYR A 62 -3.05 -4.07 7.88
C TYR A 62 -4.45 -4.63 8.19
N ASP A 63 -4.75 -5.85 7.74
CA ASP A 63 -6.07 -6.45 7.96
C ASP A 63 -6.34 -6.64 9.46
N PHE A 64 -5.34 -7.08 10.22
CA PHE A 64 -5.43 -7.23 11.67
C PHE A 64 -5.70 -5.88 12.38
N LEU A 65 -4.99 -4.82 12.01
CA LEU A 65 -5.17 -3.48 12.60
C LEU A 65 -6.60 -2.94 12.40
N TYR A 66 -7.23 -3.24 11.27
CA TYR A 66 -8.54 -2.73 10.91
C TYR A 66 -9.68 -3.78 11.01
N LYS A 67 -9.40 -4.95 11.55
CA LYS A 67 -10.40 -5.99 11.72
C LYS A 67 -11.25 -5.71 12.97
N LYS A 68 -12.53 -5.39 12.77
CA LYS A 68 -13.53 -5.47 13.85
C LYS A 68 -13.91 -6.93 14.01
N VAL A 69 -13.48 -7.57 15.08
CA VAL A 69 -13.86 -8.97 15.35
C VAL A 69 -15.10 -8.97 16.23
N LYS A 70 -16.16 -9.66 15.80
CA LYS A 70 -17.33 -9.94 16.62
C LYS A 70 -17.01 -10.85 17.82
N PHE A 71 -15.89 -11.58 17.79
CA PHE A 71 -15.44 -12.50 18.83
C PHE A 71 -13.94 -12.34 19.11
N GLY A 72 -13.61 -11.84 20.32
CA GLY A 72 -12.38 -12.07 21.06
C GLY A 72 -11.29 -11.04 20.86
N PHE A 73 -10.46 -10.98 19.91
CA PHE A 73 -9.31 -10.08 19.84
C PHE A 73 -9.53 -8.92 18.87
N THR A 74 -10.00 -7.79 19.37
CA THR A 74 -9.87 -6.51 18.65
C THR A 74 -8.56 -5.85 19.08
N CYS A 75 -7.75 -5.43 18.12
CA CYS A 75 -6.62 -4.56 18.43
C CYS A 75 -7.17 -3.34 19.22
N PRO A 76 -6.73 -3.07 20.45
CA PRO A 76 -7.28 -1.99 21.28
C PRO A 76 -7.22 -0.62 20.56
N ILE A 77 -6.23 -0.46 19.69
CA ILE A 77 -6.01 0.73 18.86
C ILE A 77 -7.12 0.89 17.80
N ALA A 78 -7.72 -0.22 17.34
CA ALA A 78 -8.78 -0.21 16.31
C ALA A 78 -10.06 0.55 16.72
N LYS A 79 -10.25 0.79 18.01
CA LYS A 79 -11.38 1.59 18.52
C LYS A 79 -11.22 3.08 18.25
N ASN A 80 -9.98 3.57 18.11
CA ASN A 80 -9.69 4.98 17.87
C ASN A 80 -9.11 5.18 16.46
N LEU A 81 -9.93 5.68 15.55
CA LEU A 81 -9.53 5.89 14.15
C LEU A 81 -8.28 6.77 14.01
N ARG A 82 -8.12 7.79 14.86
CA ARG A 82 -6.94 8.67 14.81
C ARG A 82 -5.67 7.92 15.20
N LEU A 83 -5.73 7.12 16.27
CA LEU A 83 -4.57 6.32 16.70
C LEU A 83 -4.18 5.30 15.64
N VAL A 84 -5.14 4.59 15.05
CA VAL A 84 -4.86 3.63 13.98
C VAL A 84 -4.23 4.31 12.76
N THR A 85 -4.71 5.49 12.38
CA THR A 85 -4.14 6.25 11.25
C THR A 85 -2.70 6.67 11.54
N ILE A 86 -2.43 7.21 12.72
CA ILE A 86 -1.07 7.60 13.15
C ILE A 86 -0.16 6.37 13.20
N THR A 87 -0.61 5.27 13.81
CA THR A 87 0.15 4.02 13.87
C THR A 87 0.46 3.49 12.47
N SER A 88 -0.52 3.50 11.56
CA SER A 88 -0.32 3.08 10.17
C SER A 88 0.71 3.95 9.46
N PHE A 89 0.68 5.27 9.68
CA PHE A 89 1.66 6.19 9.11
C PHE A 89 3.08 5.93 9.64
N ILE A 90 3.23 5.72 10.94
CA ILE A 90 4.51 5.37 11.56
C ILE A 90 5.03 4.03 11.03
N LEU A 91 4.18 3.02 10.91
CA LEU A 91 4.55 1.71 10.36
C LEU A 91 5.04 1.82 8.92
N ILE A 92 4.37 2.61 8.08
CA ILE A 92 4.82 2.86 6.70
C ILE A 92 6.19 3.55 6.71
N GLY A 93 6.40 4.52 7.60
CA GLY A 93 7.70 5.18 7.78
C GLY A 93 8.80 4.22 8.19
N CYS A 94 8.53 3.32 9.14
CA CYS A 94 9.48 2.26 9.52
C CYS A 94 9.81 1.34 8.34
N VAL A 95 8.81 0.95 7.55
CA VAL A 95 9.02 0.12 6.36
C VAL A 95 9.88 0.84 5.33
N ALA A 96 9.57 2.10 5.02
CA ALA A 96 10.36 2.92 4.09
C ALA A 96 11.81 3.08 4.57
N TYR A 97 12.00 3.34 5.86
CA TYR A 97 13.32 3.40 6.48
C TYR A 97 14.09 2.08 6.35
N CYS A 98 13.45 0.95 6.68
CA CYS A 98 14.08 -0.36 6.55
C CYS A 98 14.41 -0.70 5.09
N MET A 99 13.54 -0.37 4.14
CA MET A 99 13.83 -0.54 2.71
C MET A 99 15.04 0.26 2.27
N LYS A 100 15.16 1.52 2.72
CA LYS A 100 16.27 2.39 2.36
C LYS A 100 17.58 1.99 3.04
N PHE A 101 17.59 1.83 4.36
CA PHE A 101 18.83 1.73 5.15
C PHE A 101 19.21 0.30 5.51
N CYS A 102 18.27 -0.62 5.64
CA CYS A 102 18.59 -2.02 5.95
C CYS A 102 18.69 -2.87 4.69
N ALA A 103 17.79 -2.65 3.74
CA ALA A 103 17.74 -3.43 2.49
C ALA A 103 18.50 -2.78 1.34
N GLY A 104 18.95 -1.52 1.47
CA GLY A 104 19.75 -0.83 0.47
C GLY A 104 19.01 -0.43 -0.80
N PHE A 105 17.66 -0.36 -0.76
CA PHE A 105 16.86 -0.02 -1.92
C PHE A 105 17.15 1.41 -2.39
N ASP A 106 17.32 1.58 -3.70
CA ASP A 106 17.30 2.90 -4.31
C ASP A 106 15.94 3.58 -4.10
N TYR A 107 15.90 4.89 -4.29
CA TYR A 107 14.69 5.69 -4.12
C TYR A 107 13.52 5.18 -4.97
N ARG A 108 13.76 4.83 -6.22
CA ARG A 108 12.74 4.28 -7.13
C ARG A 108 12.25 2.92 -6.66
N ALA A 109 13.17 2.03 -6.32
CA ALA A 109 12.83 0.71 -5.79
C ALA A 109 12.01 0.80 -4.50
N MET A 110 12.41 1.64 -3.56
CA MET A 110 11.63 1.89 -2.33
C MET A 110 10.21 2.38 -2.66
N ASN A 111 10.06 3.37 -3.55
CA ASN A 111 8.76 3.91 -3.92
C ASN A 111 7.85 2.83 -4.52
N ILE A 112 8.34 2.06 -5.49
CA ILE A 112 7.51 1.04 -6.16
C ILE A 112 7.14 -0.11 -5.21
N HIS A 113 8.01 -0.49 -4.28
CA HIS A 113 7.68 -1.53 -3.30
C HIS A 113 6.61 -1.04 -2.31
N ILE A 114 6.67 0.21 -1.85
CA ILE A 114 5.60 0.81 -1.04
C ILE A 114 4.30 0.89 -1.87
N GLY A 115 4.38 1.26 -3.15
CA GLY A 115 3.24 1.22 -4.07
C GLY A 115 2.65 -0.19 -4.22
N ALA A 116 3.49 -1.21 -4.42
CA ALA A 116 3.08 -2.61 -4.52
C ALA A 116 2.44 -3.11 -3.22
N MET A 117 2.94 -2.66 -2.06
CA MET A 117 2.33 -2.92 -0.75
C MET A 117 0.91 -2.35 -0.67
N PHE A 118 0.69 -1.09 -1.05
CA PHE A 118 -0.65 -0.50 -1.10
C PHE A 118 -1.54 -1.21 -2.11
N GLY A 119 -1.04 -1.51 -3.32
CA GLY A 119 -1.78 -2.25 -4.34
C GLY A 119 -2.22 -3.63 -3.84
N THR A 120 -1.37 -4.34 -3.11
CA THR A 120 -1.69 -5.63 -2.48
C THR A 120 -2.80 -5.49 -1.44
N MET A 121 -2.73 -4.47 -0.57
CA MET A 121 -3.77 -4.20 0.41
C MET A 121 -5.11 -3.85 -0.27
N MET A 122 -5.07 -3.07 -1.35
CA MET A 122 -6.26 -2.71 -2.12
C MET A 122 -6.90 -3.91 -2.81
N ALA A 123 -6.11 -4.76 -3.47
CA ALA A 123 -6.59 -5.99 -4.09
C ALA A 123 -7.17 -6.95 -3.05
N PHE A 124 -6.50 -7.13 -1.91
CA PHE A 124 -6.99 -7.92 -0.80
C PHE A 124 -8.34 -7.42 -0.27
N ASN A 125 -8.49 -6.11 -0.08
CA ASN A 125 -9.76 -5.52 0.33
C ASN A 125 -10.89 -5.86 -0.63
N VAL A 126 -10.63 -5.76 -1.94
CA VAL A 126 -11.63 -6.08 -2.97
C VAL A 126 -12.04 -7.56 -2.88
N TRP A 127 -11.07 -8.47 -2.83
CA TRP A 127 -11.34 -9.90 -2.91
C TRP A 127 -11.89 -10.51 -1.61
N PHE A 128 -11.35 -10.12 -0.48
CA PHE A 128 -11.60 -10.79 0.79
C PHE A 128 -12.50 -10.01 1.75
N ARG A 129 -12.77 -8.73 1.47
CA ARG A 129 -13.57 -7.88 2.37
C ARG A 129 -14.77 -7.27 1.65
N ILE A 130 -14.55 -6.53 0.57
CA ILE A 130 -15.61 -5.78 -0.11
C ILE A 130 -16.53 -6.73 -0.87
N TRP A 131 -15.97 -7.57 -1.73
CA TRP A 131 -16.76 -8.44 -2.60
C TRP A 131 -17.66 -9.42 -1.84
N PRO A 132 -17.18 -10.20 -0.85
CA PRO A 132 -18.05 -11.10 -0.08
C PRO A 132 -19.15 -10.38 0.69
N ALA A 133 -18.86 -9.18 1.23
CA ALA A 133 -19.87 -8.37 1.90
C ALA A 133 -20.94 -7.88 0.90
N GLN A 134 -20.53 -7.35 -0.24
CA GLN A 134 -21.46 -6.87 -1.27
C GLN A 134 -22.35 -7.98 -1.84
N GLN A 135 -21.84 -9.21 -2.01
CA GLN A 135 -22.68 -10.32 -2.45
C GLN A 135 -23.83 -10.60 -1.47
N LYS A 136 -23.57 -10.57 -0.18
CA LYS A 136 -24.59 -10.76 0.86
C LYS A 136 -25.59 -9.60 0.92
N ILE A 137 -25.09 -8.35 0.79
CA ILE A 137 -25.92 -7.14 0.75
C ILE A 137 -26.88 -7.19 -0.45
N ILE A 138 -26.35 -7.51 -1.65
CA ILE A 138 -27.15 -7.58 -2.87
C ILE A 138 -28.20 -8.71 -2.78
N LYS A 139 -27.82 -9.84 -2.20
CA LYS A 139 -28.76 -10.96 -1.99
C LYS A 139 -29.92 -10.54 -1.09
N ALA A 140 -29.63 -9.95 0.09
CA ALA A 140 -30.68 -9.48 1.01
C ALA A 140 -31.64 -8.50 0.33
N ILE A 141 -31.09 -7.52 -0.44
CA ILE A 141 -31.93 -6.55 -1.18
C ILE A 141 -32.83 -7.25 -2.21
N LYS A 142 -32.29 -8.25 -2.94
CA LYS A 142 -33.08 -9.02 -3.92
C LYS A 142 -34.19 -9.85 -3.28
N ASP A 143 -33.92 -10.37 -2.09
CA ASP A 143 -34.87 -11.15 -1.31
C ASP A 143 -35.91 -10.27 -0.56
N GLY A 144 -35.84 -8.93 -0.73
CA GLY A 144 -36.73 -7.95 -0.08
C GLY A 144 -36.39 -7.71 1.39
N GLU A 145 -35.22 -8.16 1.85
CA GLU A 145 -34.75 -8.02 3.22
C GLU A 145 -33.83 -6.81 3.39
N ALA A 146 -33.80 -6.25 4.61
CA ALA A 146 -32.81 -5.21 4.94
C ALA A 146 -31.40 -5.81 5.03
N PRO A 147 -30.38 -5.21 4.38
CA PRO A 147 -29.02 -5.71 4.43
C PRO A 147 -28.42 -5.55 5.84
N ASP A 148 -27.54 -6.47 6.23
CA ASP A 148 -26.80 -6.42 7.49
C ASP A 148 -25.93 -5.14 7.53
N GLY A 149 -26.21 -4.26 8.50
CA GLY A 149 -25.52 -2.99 8.70
C GLY A 149 -24.01 -3.13 8.94
N ASP A 150 -23.55 -4.22 9.57
CA ASP A 150 -22.12 -4.49 9.79
C ASP A 150 -21.41 -4.78 8.46
N LEU A 151 -22.07 -5.48 7.54
CA LEU A 151 -21.53 -5.74 6.20
C LEU A 151 -21.44 -4.47 5.36
N VAL A 152 -22.47 -3.62 5.42
CA VAL A 152 -22.47 -2.31 4.75
C VAL A 152 -21.34 -1.44 5.29
N ALA A 153 -21.19 -1.36 6.61
CA ALA A 153 -20.13 -0.60 7.26
C ALA A 153 -18.74 -1.14 6.91
N LEU A 154 -18.55 -2.48 6.86
CA LEU A 154 -17.29 -3.11 6.48
C LEU A 154 -16.91 -2.77 5.03
N ALA A 155 -17.83 -2.97 4.09
CA ALA A 155 -17.60 -2.68 2.68
C ALA A 155 -17.27 -1.20 2.46
N GLY A 156 -18.01 -0.28 3.10
CA GLY A 156 -17.78 1.15 3.03
C GLY A 156 -16.43 1.55 3.62
N LEU A 157 -16.03 1.01 4.78
CA LEU A 157 -14.74 1.29 5.41
C LEU A 157 -13.58 0.85 4.52
N ARG A 158 -13.61 -0.39 4.00
CA ARG A 158 -12.54 -0.93 3.16
C ARG A 158 -12.46 -0.22 1.80
N SER A 159 -13.58 0.22 1.26
CA SER A 159 -13.62 1.06 0.05
C SER A 159 -12.96 2.43 0.31
N LYS A 160 -13.26 3.07 1.44
CA LYS A 160 -12.57 4.31 1.84
C LYS A 160 -11.06 4.12 1.97
N HIS A 161 -10.61 3.02 2.59
CA HIS A 161 -9.18 2.72 2.69
C HIS A 161 -8.53 2.61 1.30
N ASN A 162 -9.18 1.96 0.34
CA ASN A 162 -8.67 1.90 -1.02
C ASN A 162 -8.52 3.31 -1.62
N THR A 163 -9.47 4.22 -1.40
CA THR A 163 -9.34 5.60 -1.85
C THR A 163 -8.16 6.32 -1.18
N TYR A 164 -7.94 6.13 0.13
CA TYR A 164 -6.78 6.71 0.83
C TYR A 164 -5.44 6.16 0.31
N MET A 165 -5.38 4.88 -0.04
CA MET A 165 -4.15 4.25 -0.57
C MET A 165 -3.92 4.57 -2.05
N SER A 166 -4.96 4.87 -2.84
CA SER A 166 -4.83 5.09 -4.28
C SER A 166 -4.02 6.33 -4.63
N VAL A 167 -4.12 7.42 -3.86
CA VAL A 167 -3.37 8.65 -4.16
C VAL A 167 -1.86 8.46 -3.95
N PRO A 168 -1.36 7.93 -2.82
CA PRO A 168 0.04 7.57 -2.69
C PRO A 168 0.50 6.53 -3.72
N LEU A 169 -0.33 5.54 -4.03
CA LEU A 169 -0.03 4.53 -5.06
C LEU A 169 0.21 5.18 -6.43
N LEU A 170 -0.66 6.07 -6.86
CA LEU A 170 -0.49 6.80 -8.12
C LEU A 170 0.80 7.62 -8.12
N TRP A 171 1.12 8.28 -7.01
CA TRP A 171 2.39 8.98 -6.89
C TRP A 171 3.58 8.04 -7.09
N THR A 172 3.61 6.89 -6.43
CA THR A 172 4.72 5.95 -6.57
C THR A 172 4.89 5.46 -8.00
N MET A 173 3.80 5.24 -8.73
CA MET A 173 3.82 4.85 -10.15
C MET A 173 4.35 5.97 -11.05
N ILE A 174 3.91 7.22 -10.86
CA ILE A 174 4.35 8.37 -11.66
C ILE A 174 5.82 8.68 -11.36
N ASN A 175 6.21 8.59 -10.10
CA ASN A 175 7.55 8.93 -9.64
C ASN A 175 8.64 7.97 -10.14
N GLU A 176 8.27 6.76 -10.60
CA GLU A 176 9.19 5.86 -11.29
C GLU A 176 9.79 6.46 -12.57
N HIS A 177 9.06 7.35 -13.22
CA HIS A 177 9.48 8.02 -14.45
C HIS A 177 10.19 9.34 -14.20
N THR A 178 10.37 9.76 -12.94
CA THR A 178 11.03 11.01 -12.58
C THR A 178 12.22 10.76 -11.65
N THR A 179 13.34 11.39 -11.93
CA THR A 179 14.54 11.35 -11.09
C THR A 179 14.67 12.57 -10.19
N VAL A 180 13.65 13.43 -10.17
CA VAL A 180 13.69 14.74 -9.50
C VAL A 180 14.07 14.64 -8.02
N PHE A 181 13.58 13.60 -7.33
CA PHE A 181 13.83 13.38 -5.91
C PHE A 181 14.80 12.22 -5.64
N ALA A 182 15.38 11.62 -6.67
CA ALA A 182 16.23 10.42 -6.51
C ALA A 182 17.56 10.75 -5.82
N GLY A 183 18.11 11.93 -6.04
CA GLY A 183 19.34 12.33 -5.37
C GLY A 183 19.76 13.77 -5.68
N GLY A 184 20.16 14.50 -4.67
CA GLY A 184 20.87 15.77 -4.79
C GLY A 184 20.11 17.00 -5.31
N ASN A 185 18.95 16.81 -5.92
CA ASN A 185 18.16 17.90 -6.46
C ASN A 185 17.36 18.62 -5.34
N TYR A 186 17.22 19.92 -5.47
CA TYR A 186 16.49 20.77 -4.53
C TYR A 186 16.97 20.66 -3.06
N GLY A 187 18.24 20.32 -2.83
CA GLY A 187 18.80 20.16 -1.49
C GLY A 187 18.33 18.89 -0.76
N ILE A 188 17.65 17.97 -1.44
CA ILE A 188 17.22 16.70 -0.90
C ILE A 188 18.36 15.70 -1.12
N SER A 189 19.03 15.32 -0.03
CA SER A 189 20.10 14.33 -0.09
C SER A 189 19.52 12.92 -0.30
N GLU A 190 20.35 12.01 -0.79
CA GLU A 190 19.97 10.61 -0.96
C GLU A 190 19.54 9.97 0.37
N SER A 191 20.15 10.36 1.48
CA SER A 191 19.79 9.87 2.82
C SER A 191 18.43 10.36 3.33
N THR A 192 17.90 11.46 2.80
CA THR A 192 16.62 12.07 3.24
C THR A 192 15.49 11.94 2.24
N ASN A 193 15.75 11.41 1.04
CA ASN A 193 14.74 11.33 -0.03
C ASN A 193 13.51 10.46 0.34
N TRP A 194 13.66 9.47 1.23
CA TRP A 194 12.54 8.67 1.72
C TRP A 194 11.49 9.51 2.46
N LEU A 195 11.88 10.63 3.07
CA LEU A 195 10.95 11.57 3.72
C LEU A 195 10.01 12.24 2.70
N VAL A 196 10.47 12.42 1.46
CA VAL A 196 9.60 12.95 0.39
C VAL A 196 8.39 12.04 0.20
N LEU A 197 8.59 10.73 0.15
CA LEU A 197 7.49 9.77 0.06
C LEU A 197 6.54 9.90 1.26
N MET A 198 7.07 10.05 2.48
CA MET A 198 6.24 10.22 3.67
C MET A 198 5.40 11.50 3.64
N VAL A 199 5.97 12.60 3.18
CA VAL A 199 5.24 13.87 2.99
C VAL A 199 4.12 13.70 1.95
N ILE A 200 4.40 13.02 0.84
CA ILE A 200 3.40 12.77 -0.22
C ILE A 200 2.27 11.87 0.29
N ILE A 201 2.58 10.85 1.08
CA ILE A 201 1.54 9.99 1.69
C ILE A 201 0.65 10.84 2.61
N ALA A 202 1.24 11.68 3.47
CA ALA A 202 0.49 12.55 4.37
C ALA A 202 -0.39 13.54 3.61
N LEU A 203 0.15 14.19 2.57
CA LEU A 203 -0.61 15.11 1.71
C LEU A 203 -1.73 14.39 0.96
N GLY A 204 -1.46 13.22 0.39
CA GLY A 204 -2.46 12.41 -0.29
C GLY A 204 -3.62 12.02 0.63
N TRP A 205 -3.31 11.57 1.84
CA TRP A 205 -4.33 11.28 2.85
C TRP A 205 -5.12 12.52 3.26
N HIS A 206 -4.45 13.66 3.41
CA HIS A 206 -5.13 14.91 3.71
C HIS A 206 -6.07 15.35 2.58
N ILE A 207 -5.64 15.26 1.34
CA ILE A 207 -6.50 15.58 0.17
C ILE A 207 -7.75 14.70 0.16
N VAL A 208 -7.60 13.38 0.30
CA VAL A 208 -8.73 12.45 0.35
C VAL A 208 -9.67 12.78 1.52
N PHE A 209 -9.12 13.11 2.69
CA PHE A 209 -9.92 13.53 3.84
C PHE A 209 -10.75 14.79 3.52
N GLN A 210 -10.16 15.80 2.88
CA GLN A 210 -10.87 17.01 2.50
C GLN A 210 -11.96 16.75 1.45
N LEU A 211 -11.71 15.84 0.49
CA LEU A 211 -12.70 15.45 -0.50
C LEU A 211 -13.91 14.79 0.16
N TYR A 212 -13.69 13.84 1.07
CA TYR A 212 -14.80 13.22 1.82
C TYR A 212 -15.54 14.22 2.70
N LYS A 213 -14.83 15.17 3.34
CA LYS A 213 -15.47 16.22 4.14
C LYS A 213 -16.36 17.15 3.30
N LYS A 214 -15.95 17.44 2.05
CA LYS A 214 -16.75 18.26 1.14
C LYS A 214 -17.94 17.47 0.59
N SER A 215 -17.76 16.22 0.15
CA SER A 215 -18.83 15.40 -0.38
C SER A 215 -19.95 15.10 0.62
N ALA A 216 -19.63 15.06 1.91
CA ALA A 216 -20.63 14.87 2.96
C ALA A 216 -21.50 16.11 3.24
N LYS A 217 -21.22 17.27 2.59
CA LYS A 217 -21.98 18.52 2.72
C LYS A 217 -22.92 18.79 1.55
N ILE A 218 -22.82 17.98 0.50
CA ILE A 218 -23.68 17.97 -0.68
C ILE A 218 -24.79 16.94 -0.48
#